data_c14f3c29f5145beb0f2f6a382a95bf61
#
_entry.id   c14f3c29f5145beb0f2f6a382a95bf61
#
_cell.length_a   1.000
_cell.length_b   1.000
_cell.length_c   1.000
_cell.angle_alpha   90.00
_cell.angle_beta   90.00
_cell.angle_gamma   90.00
#
_symmetry.space_group_name_H-M   'P 1'
#
loop_
_entity.id
_entity.type
_entity.pdbx_description
1 polymer ?
#
loop_
_entity_poly.entity_id
_entity_poly.type
_entity_poly.pdbx_seq_one_letter_code
_entity_poly.pdbx_strand_id
1 'polypeptide(L)'
;MEDKALITEALQLLSEFNQSFQNCKQGTADDFRLQKLLNSTLKEHKKAEKLDNSILIDLEKFYQRTSLLIGLGSLKLNDQARTAWRNYDKFHYEHVKHVLTLYGPVFGF
;
A
#
# COMPACT_ATOMS: atom_id res chain seq x y z
N MET A 1 -15.22 0.85 -15.34
CA MET A 1 -14.15 0.24 -16.14
C MET A 1 -12.78 0.55 -15.57
N GLU A 2 -12.42 1.82 -15.54
CA GLU A 2 -11.13 2.21 -15.00
C GLU A 2 -10.98 1.80 -13.54
N ASP A 3 -12.05 1.85 -12.77
CA ASP A 3 -12.01 1.49 -11.36
C ASP A 3 -11.54 0.05 -11.16
N LYS A 4 -12.11 -0.87 -11.94
CA LYS A 4 -11.74 -2.28 -11.80
C LYS A 4 -10.30 -2.51 -12.24
N ALA A 5 -9.86 -1.85 -13.30
CA ALA A 5 -8.48 -1.94 -13.76
C ALA A 5 -7.52 -1.38 -12.72
N LEU A 6 -7.88 -0.26 -12.08
CA LEU A 6 -7.05 0.36 -11.06
C LEU A 6 -6.98 -0.51 -9.79
N ILE A 7 -8.09 -1.12 -9.40
CA ILE A 7 -8.09 -2.04 -8.26
C ILE A 7 -7.19 -3.25 -8.56
N THR A 8 -7.29 -3.79 -9.75
CA THR A 8 -6.44 -4.91 -10.17
C THR A 8 -4.97 -4.53 -10.13
N GLU A 9 -4.65 -3.34 -10.62
CA GLU A 9 -3.26 -2.87 -10.60
C GLU A 9 -2.77 -2.68 -9.16
N ALA A 10 -3.59 -2.08 -8.29
CA ALA A 10 -3.23 -1.91 -6.89
C ALA A 10 -2.95 -3.24 -6.21
N LEU A 11 -3.84 -4.22 -6.43
CA LEU A 11 -3.67 -5.55 -5.85
C LEU A 11 -2.39 -6.21 -6.37
N GLN A 12 -2.11 -6.07 -7.64
CA GLN A 12 -0.90 -6.64 -8.22
C GLN A 12 0.35 -6.02 -7.60
N LEU A 13 0.39 -4.70 -7.50
CA LEU A 13 1.53 -4.00 -6.93
C LEU A 13 1.73 -4.35 -5.45
N LEU A 14 0.64 -4.42 -4.70
CA LEU A 14 0.71 -4.81 -3.29
C LEU A 14 1.15 -6.26 -3.14
N SER A 15 0.68 -7.15 -4.02
CA SER A 15 1.08 -8.56 -3.99
C SER A 15 2.55 -8.72 -4.32
N GLU A 16 3.06 -7.96 -5.28
CA GLU A 16 4.48 -7.98 -5.63
C GLU A 16 5.33 -7.47 -4.48
N PHE A 17 4.89 -6.41 -3.83
CA PHE A 17 5.60 -5.91 -2.66
C PHE A 17 5.58 -6.93 -1.53
N ASN A 18 4.43 -7.54 -1.26
CA ASN A 18 4.33 -8.57 -0.23
C ASN A 18 5.26 -9.74 -0.52
N GLN A 19 5.29 -10.20 -1.76
CA GLN A 19 6.14 -11.32 -2.15
C GLN A 19 7.62 -10.99 -1.97
N SER A 20 8.02 -9.80 -2.39
CA SER A 20 9.41 -9.34 -2.22
C SER A 20 9.76 -9.20 -0.75
N PHE A 21 8.82 -8.71 0.06
CA PHE A 21 9.02 -8.55 1.49
C PHE A 21 9.24 -9.90 2.18
N GLN A 22 8.56 -10.97 1.75
CA GLN A 22 8.76 -12.29 2.32
C GLN A 22 10.23 -12.74 2.22
N ASN A 23 10.93 -12.28 1.20
CA ASN A 23 12.31 -12.68 0.96
C ASN A 23 13.31 -11.88 1.81
N CYS A 24 12.88 -10.81 2.47
CA CYS A 24 13.81 -9.96 3.22
C CYS A 24 13.41 -9.71 4.67
N LYS A 25 12.22 -10.12 5.08
CA LYS A 25 11.77 -9.88 6.45
C LYS A 25 12.58 -10.70 7.44
N GLN A 26 12.83 -10.14 8.61
CA GLN A 26 13.70 -10.72 9.62
C GLN A 26 12.99 -11.06 10.93
N GLY A 27 11.68 -10.86 11.00
CA GLY A 27 10.91 -11.17 12.20
C GLY A 27 10.94 -10.09 13.26
N THR A 28 11.28 -8.86 12.87
CA THR A 28 11.23 -7.72 13.81
C THR A 28 9.77 -7.30 14.06
N ALA A 29 9.57 -6.47 15.08
CA ALA A 29 8.24 -5.94 15.38
C ALA A 29 7.70 -5.15 14.19
N ASP A 30 8.56 -4.39 13.50
CA ASP A 30 8.12 -3.62 12.33
C ASP A 30 7.78 -4.55 11.16
N ASP A 31 8.48 -5.66 11.02
CA ASP A 31 8.13 -6.66 10.01
C ASP A 31 6.71 -7.21 10.26
N PHE A 32 6.38 -7.49 11.52
CA PHE A 32 5.04 -7.93 11.89
C PHE A 32 3.99 -6.87 11.56
N ARG A 33 4.29 -5.61 11.86
CA ARG A 33 3.37 -4.52 11.58
C ARG A 33 3.10 -4.39 10.09
N LEU A 34 4.15 -4.46 9.29
CA LEU A 34 3.99 -4.38 7.84
C LEU A 34 3.22 -5.58 7.31
N GLN A 35 3.54 -6.78 7.78
CA GLN A 35 2.84 -7.97 7.32
C GLN A 35 1.34 -7.89 7.64
N LYS A 36 1.01 -7.38 8.82
CA LYS A 36 -0.38 -7.22 9.21
C LYS A 36 -1.10 -6.22 8.31
N LEU A 37 -0.44 -5.11 7.99
CA LEU A 37 -1.00 -4.11 7.07
C LEU A 37 -1.23 -4.71 5.68
N LEU A 38 -0.25 -5.44 5.17
CA LEU A 38 -0.35 -6.08 3.85
C LEU A 38 -1.50 -7.08 3.81
N ASN A 39 -1.57 -7.95 4.82
CA ASN A 39 -2.61 -8.96 4.87
C ASN A 39 -4.00 -8.33 4.90
N SER A 40 -4.17 -7.32 5.73
CA SER A 40 -5.45 -6.63 5.89
C SER A 40 -5.84 -5.91 4.60
N THR A 41 -4.91 -5.17 4.02
CA THR A 41 -5.19 -4.38 2.82
C THR A 41 -5.51 -5.29 1.64
N LEU A 42 -4.73 -6.35 1.44
CA LEU A 42 -4.98 -7.30 0.36
C LEU A 42 -6.33 -7.99 0.52
N LYS A 43 -6.66 -8.39 1.75
CA LYS A 43 -7.93 -9.06 2.02
C LYS A 43 -9.12 -8.17 1.67
N GLU A 44 -9.07 -6.93 2.11
CA GLU A 44 -10.18 -6.00 1.87
C GLU A 44 -10.35 -5.69 0.39
N HIS A 45 -9.23 -5.56 -0.34
CA HIS A 45 -9.28 -5.11 -1.72
C HIS A 45 -9.57 -6.24 -2.71
N LYS A 46 -9.40 -7.50 -2.31
CA LYS A 46 -9.75 -8.63 -3.17
C LYS A 46 -11.25 -8.68 -3.48
N LYS A 47 -12.07 -8.13 -2.59
CA LYS A 47 -13.52 -8.11 -2.74
C LYS A 47 -14.03 -6.83 -3.40
N ALA A 48 -13.15 -5.87 -3.63
CA ALA A 48 -13.56 -4.56 -4.11
C ALA A 48 -13.89 -4.61 -5.60
N GLU A 49 -14.95 -3.94 -5.99
CA GLU A 49 -15.34 -3.81 -7.40
C GLU A 49 -15.22 -2.38 -7.87
N LYS A 50 -15.10 -1.42 -6.94
CA LYS A 50 -15.00 0.00 -7.24
C LYS A 50 -13.88 0.62 -6.47
N LEU A 51 -13.26 1.64 -7.06
CA LEU A 51 -12.27 2.44 -6.37
C LEU A 51 -13.00 3.59 -5.67
N ASP A 52 -13.84 3.25 -4.68
CA ASP A 52 -14.61 4.24 -3.95
C ASP A 52 -13.77 4.87 -2.83
N ASN A 53 -14.38 5.82 -2.10
CA ASN A 53 -13.64 6.53 -1.04
C ASN A 53 -13.11 5.59 0.03
N SER A 54 -13.86 4.55 0.36
CA SER A 54 -13.44 3.59 1.38
C SER A 54 -12.14 2.89 0.97
N ILE A 55 -12.08 2.45 -0.28
CA ILE A 55 -10.89 1.79 -0.82
C ILE A 55 -9.72 2.76 -0.91
N LEU A 56 -9.97 3.98 -1.40
CA LEU A 56 -8.92 4.99 -1.50
C LEU A 56 -8.36 5.35 -0.13
N ILE A 57 -9.21 5.46 0.88
CA ILE A 57 -8.78 5.75 2.25
C ILE A 57 -7.90 4.62 2.79
N ASP A 58 -8.29 3.37 2.55
CA ASP A 58 -7.50 2.23 2.99
C ASP A 58 -6.13 2.20 2.33
N LEU A 59 -6.07 2.47 1.03
CA LEU A 59 -4.80 2.52 0.30
C LEU A 59 -3.92 3.65 0.82
N GLU A 60 -4.53 4.79 1.13
CA GLU A 60 -3.79 5.93 1.68
C GLU A 60 -3.23 5.60 3.06
N LYS A 61 -4.03 4.99 3.92
CA LYS A 61 -3.58 4.60 5.25
C LYS A 61 -2.43 3.59 5.18
N PHE A 62 -2.57 2.61 4.29
CA PHE A 62 -1.50 1.64 4.08
C PHE A 62 -0.21 2.34 3.67
N TYR A 63 -0.31 3.26 2.72
CA TYR A 63 0.84 4.01 2.22
C TYR A 63 1.52 4.78 3.36
N GLN A 64 0.74 5.53 4.13
CA GLN A 64 1.31 6.38 5.18
C GLN A 64 1.97 5.56 6.29
N ARG A 65 1.31 4.52 6.74
CA ARG A 65 1.87 3.68 7.81
C ARG A 65 3.12 2.95 7.35
N THR A 66 3.11 2.43 6.13
CA THR A 66 4.27 1.73 5.58
C THR A 66 5.43 2.70 5.37
N SER A 67 5.15 3.91 4.88
CA SER A 67 6.18 4.93 4.71
C SER A 67 6.87 5.27 6.03
N LEU A 68 6.10 5.34 7.12
CA LEU A 68 6.66 5.60 8.44
C LEU A 68 7.56 4.46 8.90
N LEU A 69 7.15 3.22 8.66
CA LEU A 69 7.96 2.06 9.02
C LEU A 69 9.28 2.04 8.26
N ILE A 70 9.23 2.40 6.99
CA ILE A 70 10.43 2.43 6.15
C ILE A 70 11.34 3.60 6.53
N GLY A 71 10.75 4.78 6.75
CA GLY A 71 11.52 6.00 7.00
C GLY A 71 11.99 6.18 8.42
N LEU A 72 11.14 5.87 9.40
CA LEU A 72 11.44 6.14 10.81
C LEU A 72 11.64 4.88 11.64
N GLY A 73 11.15 3.75 11.15
CA GLY A 73 11.25 2.48 11.88
C GLY A 73 12.52 1.72 11.57
N SER A 74 12.55 0.47 12.00
CA SER A 74 13.66 -0.43 11.76
C SER A 74 13.44 -1.37 10.58
N LEU A 75 12.42 -1.09 9.78
CA LEU A 75 12.09 -1.92 8.63
C LEU A 75 13.19 -1.79 7.57
N LYS A 76 13.72 -2.93 7.16
CA LYS A 76 14.78 -2.98 6.14
C LYS A 76 14.29 -3.75 4.93
N LEU A 77 14.37 -3.12 3.78
CA LEU A 77 13.97 -3.71 2.52
C LEU A 77 15.20 -3.97 1.66
N ASN A 78 15.22 -5.13 0.98
CA ASN A 78 16.25 -5.36 -0.02
C ASN A 78 15.89 -4.61 -1.30
N ASP A 79 16.76 -4.68 -2.30
CA ASP A 79 16.56 -3.94 -3.56
C ASP A 79 15.28 -4.30 -4.26
N GLN A 80 14.92 -5.59 -4.26
CA GLN A 80 13.70 -6.05 -4.90
C GLN A 80 12.46 -5.47 -4.22
N ALA A 81 12.44 -5.50 -2.89
CA ALA A 81 11.31 -4.96 -2.14
C ALA A 81 11.24 -3.43 -2.26
N ARG A 82 12.38 -2.75 -2.33
CA ARG A 82 12.40 -1.30 -2.56
C ARG A 82 11.83 -0.95 -3.92
N THR A 83 12.19 -1.73 -4.94
CA THR A 83 11.66 -1.49 -6.28
C THR A 83 10.15 -1.69 -6.30
N ALA A 84 9.67 -2.77 -5.66
CA ALA A 84 8.23 -3.01 -5.57
C ALA A 84 7.52 -1.88 -4.81
N TRP A 85 8.14 -1.36 -3.75
CA TRP A 85 7.58 -0.23 -3.01
C TRP A 85 7.50 1.03 -3.86
N ARG A 86 8.55 1.31 -4.65
CA ARG A 86 8.55 2.47 -5.52
C ARG A 86 7.47 2.37 -6.59
N ASN A 87 7.21 1.17 -7.09
CA ASN A 87 6.14 0.97 -8.06
C ASN A 87 4.78 1.28 -7.44
N TYR A 88 4.56 0.84 -6.22
CA TYR A 88 3.33 1.17 -5.52
C TYR A 88 3.25 2.66 -5.17
N ASP A 89 4.37 3.26 -4.76
CA ASP A 89 4.44 4.69 -4.44
C ASP A 89 4.01 5.53 -5.63
N LYS A 90 4.46 5.18 -6.83
CA LYS A 90 4.07 5.87 -8.04
C LYS A 90 2.57 5.74 -8.29
N PHE A 91 2.04 4.53 -8.15
CA PHE A 91 0.61 4.30 -8.29
C PHE A 91 -0.18 5.12 -7.28
N HIS A 92 0.27 5.13 -6.03
CA HIS A 92 -0.37 5.89 -4.97
C HIS A 92 -0.43 7.39 -5.31
N TYR A 93 0.69 7.94 -5.77
CA TYR A 93 0.73 9.36 -6.13
C TYR A 93 -0.24 9.68 -7.25
N GLU A 94 -0.27 8.84 -8.27
CA GLU A 94 -1.05 9.11 -9.49
C GLU A 94 -2.55 8.86 -9.30
N HIS A 95 -2.92 7.85 -8.53
CA HIS A 95 -4.31 7.37 -8.50
C HIS A 95 -4.98 7.43 -7.15
N VAL A 96 -4.24 7.60 -6.08
CA VAL A 96 -4.81 7.65 -4.73
C VAL A 96 -4.70 9.05 -4.15
N LYS A 97 -3.48 9.53 -3.97
CA LYS A 97 -3.24 10.83 -3.35
C LYS A 97 -3.87 11.96 -4.15
N HIS A 98 -3.67 11.95 -5.47
CA HIS A 98 -4.20 13.01 -6.34
C HIS A 98 -5.73 13.06 -6.27
N VAL A 99 -6.37 11.91 -6.33
CA VAL A 99 -7.83 11.83 -6.30
C VAL A 99 -8.36 12.30 -4.95
N LEU A 100 -7.74 11.84 -3.85
CA LEU A 100 -8.17 12.27 -2.52
C LEU A 100 -7.99 13.76 -2.30
N THR A 101 -6.99 14.36 -2.91
CA THR A 101 -6.77 15.80 -2.82
C THR A 101 -7.95 16.58 -3.40
N LEU A 102 -8.61 16.03 -4.42
CA LEU A 102 -9.76 16.68 -5.04
C LEU A 102 -10.97 16.74 -4.11
N TYR A 103 -11.02 15.87 -3.12
CA TYR A 103 -12.11 15.86 -2.13
C TYR A 103 -11.77 16.65 -0.88
N GLY A 104 -10.60 17.27 -0.84
CA GLY A 104 -10.17 18.04 0.31
C GLY A 104 -9.53 17.16 1.39
N PRO A 105 -9.16 17.76 2.53
CA PRO A 105 -8.54 17.01 3.62
C PRO A 105 -9.55 16.09 4.29
N VAL A 106 -9.46 14.80 3.99
CA VAL A 106 -10.39 13.80 4.54
C VAL A 106 -9.80 13.04 5.72
N PHE A 107 -8.53 13.24 6.01
CA PHE A 107 -7.86 12.47 7.06
C PHE A 107 -7.31 13.38 8.12
N GLY A 108 -7.45 12.96 9.37
CA GLY A 108 -6.83 13.64 10.48
C GLY A 108 -5.54 12.97 10.92
N PHE A 109 -4.75 12.57 9.98
CA PHE A 109 -3.50 11.91 10.36
C PHE A 109 -2.65 12.86 11.18
#